data_cb7be033e648d8012f9cc6ccd5cb2c0d
#
_entry.id   cb7be033e648d8012f9cc6ccd5cb2c0d
#
_cell.length_a   1.000
_cell.length_b   1.000
_cell.length_c   1.000
_cell.angle_alpha   90.00
_cell.angle_beta   90.00
_cell.angle_gamma   90.00
#
_symmetry.space_group_name_H-M   'P 1'
#
loop_
_entity.id
_entity.type
_entity.pdbx_description
1 polymer ?
#
loop_
_entity_poly.entity_id
_entity_poly.type
_entity_poly.pdbx_seq_one_letter_code
_entity_poly.pdbx_strand_id
1 'polypeptide(L)'
;MHKEIGIDLGSNHVLVSTAEEGIIAREPSVVAVGRDTNRLYSIGSEAIEDVKDTSKNLRLVYPMRDGILADADATRTMIAYAIHLTCGNLIIKPRVLIGIPFDMTEEQETLMEWTAAHAGARETFLVYTPVAAMAGMGITPDNAVMVVDIGASRTSLMLTGGGKILYKNTVLVGGDSFDKAISQYLQTHHRMKISSRSAETIKNKIGTVWINREDRRLDVKGKDSETGEPKTVHLSSREMFDAFEEPTAKLLSSVCEAISHIPSVYVGEVFHRGILLCGGASTLDGLDKMISGVTGVNARVVDKPDEVVSVGLAKILADLPTSMKNAKINISQRCMRLDY
;
A
#
# COMPACT_ATOMS: atom_id res chain seq x y z
N MET A 1 -31.43 -1.05 1.20
CA MET A 1 -30.24 -1.64 1.81
C MET A 1 -29.20 -0.56 1.94
N HIS A 2 -28.53 -0.38 3.06
CA HIS A 2 -27.45 0.60 3.18
C HIS A 2 -26.22 0.01 2.52
N LYS A 3 -25.63 0.73 1.55
CA LYS A 3 -24.36 0.28 0.95
C LYS A 3 -23.20 0.55 1.92
N GLU A 4 -22.24 -0.33 1.90
CA GLU A 4 -21.04 -0.31 2.72
C GLU A 4 -19.82 -0.43 1.81
N ILE A 5 -18.81 0.41 2.01
CA ILE A 5 -17.69 0.56 1.10
C ILE A 5 -16.38 0.42 1.85
N GLY A 6 -15.54 -0.49 1.42
CA GLY A 6 -14.14 -0.57 1.81
C GLY A 6 -13.27 0.24 0.85
N ILE A 7 -12.41 1.10 1.37
CA ILE A 7 -11.46 1.88 0.57
C ILE A 7 -10.06 1.62 1.09
N ASP A 8 -9.26 0.96 0.29
CA ASP A 8 -7.81 0.89 0.47
C ASP A 8 -7.19 2.06 -0.29
N LEU A 9 -6.92 3.15 0.43
CA LEU A 9 -6.42 4.40 -0.14
C LEU A 9 -4.89 4.43 -0.02
N GLY A 10 -4.22 3.75 -0.95
CA GLY A 10 -2.76 3.71 -1.01
C GLY A 10 -2.13 4.92 -1.70
N SER A 11 -0.78 5.03 -1.62
CA SER A 11 -0.04 6.12 -2.27
C SER A 11 -0.01 6.00 -3.80
N ASN A 12 -0.06 4.76 -4.35
CA ASN A 12 -0.02 4.53 -5.80
C ASN A 12 -1.38 4.14 -6.37
N HIS A 13 -2.17 3.36 -5.64
CA HIS A 13 -3.48 2.89 -6.09
C HIS A 13 -4.52 3.08 -4.99
N VAL A 14 -5.75 3.30 -5.41
CA VAL A 14 -6.94 3.14 -4.58
C VAL A 14 -7.71 1.91 -5.05
N LEU A 15 -8.06 1.03 -4.11
CA LEU A 15 -8.97 -0.08 -4.36
C LEU A 15 -10.26 0.17 -3.59
N VAL A 16 -11.37 -0.08 -4.27
CA VAL A 16 -12.71 0.07 -3.72
C VAL A 16 -13.38 -1.29 -3.68
N SER A 17 -13.93 -1.66 -2.55
CA SER A 17 -14.57 -2.96 -2.36
C SER A 17 -15.92 -2.85 -1.63
N THR A 18 -16.77 -3.82 -1.84
CA THR A 18 -18.03 -4.01 -1.11
C THR A 18 -18.10 -5.43 -0.56
N ALA A 19 -18.91 -5.64 0.47
CA ALA A 19 -19.15 -6.98 1.03
C ALA A 19 -19.81 -7.93 0.01
N GLU A 20 -20.63 -7.40 -0.92
CA GLU A 20 -21.41 -8.18 -1.87
C GLU A 20 -20.63 -8.55 -3.12
N GLU A 21 -19.83 -7.60 -3.67
CA GLU A 21 -19.19 -7.74 -4.98
C GLU A 21 -17.66 -7.94 -4.89
N GLY A 22 -17.08 -7.79 -3.68
CA GLY A 22 -15.62 -7.77 -3.52
C GLY A 22 -15.01 -6.47 -4.07
N ILE A 23 -13.88 -6.57 -4.75
CA ILE A 23 -13.22 -5.41 -5.36
C ILE A 23 -13.97 -4.99 -6.61
N ILE A 24 -14.48 -3.75 -6.63
CA ILE A 24 -15.26 -3.18 -7.73
C ILE A 24 -14.48 -2.16 -8.56
N ALA A 25 -13.41 -1.58 -8.01
CA ALA A 25 -12.57 -0.65 -8.73
C ALA A 25 -11.12 -0.69 -8.25
N ARG A 26 -10.20 -0.42 -9.17
CA ARG A 26 -8.79 -0.19 -8.93
C ARG A 26 -8.34 0.97 -9.82
N GLU A 27 -7.92 2.06 -9.21
CA GLU A 27 -7.47 3.27 -9.90
C GLU A 27 -6.13 3.76 -9.36
N PRO A 28 -5.33 4.45 -10.17
CA PRO A 28 -4.21 5.23 -9.65
C PRO A 28 -4.68 6.27 -8.62
N SER A 29 -3.96 6.37 -7.51
CA SER A 29 -4.25 7.33 -6.43
C SER A 29 -3.77 8.74 -6.81
N VAL A 30 -4.45 9.37 -7.77
CA VAL A 30 -4.07 10.67 -8.33
C VAL A 30 -5.28 11.39 -8.93
N VAL A 31 -5.25 12.71 -8.88
CA VAL A 31 -6.22 13.59 -9.57
C VAL A 31 -5.49 14.59 -10.45
N ALA A 32 -6.08 14.97 -11.57
CA ALA A 32 -5.61 16.09 -12.40
C ALA A 32 -6.39 17.36 -12.06
N VAL A 33 -5.67 18.45 -11.86
CA VAL A 33 -6.24 19.77 -11.61
C VAL A 33 -5.64 20.81 -12.55
N GLY A 34 -6.42 21.83 -12.89
CA GLY A 34 -5.93 22.97 -13.65
C GLY A 34 -4.84 23.73 -12.88
N ARG A 35 -3.70 24.04 -13.53
CA ARG A 35 -2.55 24.70 -12.89
C ARG A 35 -2.92 26.06 -12.31
N ASP A 36 -3.74 26.83 -13.04
CA ASP A 36 -4.12 28.20 -12.66
C ASP A 36 -5.38 28.24 -11.79
N THR A 37 -6.26 27.27 -11.95
CA THR A 37 -7.60 27.28 -11.32
C THR A 37 -7.73 26.38 -10.10
N ASN A 38 -6.84 25.42 -9.93
CA ASN A 38 -6.95 24.32 -8.97
C ASN A 38 -8.26 23.52 -9.06
N ARG A 39 -9.05 23.71 -10.13
CA ARG A 39 -10.28 22.95 -10.32
C ARG A 39 -9.98 21.53 -10.75
N LEU A 40 -10.72 20.58 -10.19
CA LEU A 40 -10.69 19.17 -10.60
C LEU A 40 -11.01 19.07 -12.09
N TYR A 41 -10.24 18.24 -12.79
CA TYR A 41 -10.42 17.92 -14.19
C TYR A 41 -10.76 16.44 -14.38
N SER A 42 -9.91 15.53 -13.91
CA SER A 42 -10.09 14.08 -14.00
C SER A 42 -9.44 13.33 -12.84
N ILE A 43 -9.73 12.04 -12.73
CA ILE A 43 -9.33 11.19 -11.60
C ILE A 43 -8.68 9.90 -12.13
N GLY A 44 -7.74 9.34 -11.38
CA GLY A 44 -7.19 8.00 -11.62
C GLY A 44 -6.46 7.91 -12.96
N SER A 45 -6.78 6.88 -13.71
CA SER A 45 -6.15 6.59 -15.01
C SER A 45 -6.37 7.71 -16.02
N GLU A 46 -7.55 8.34 -16.03
CA GLU A 46 -7.87 9.46 -16.89
C GLU A 46 -7.00 10.68 -16.57
N ALA A 47 -6.74 10.95 -15.29
CA ALA A 47 -5.87 12.03 -14.85
C ALA A 47 -4.44 11.89 -15.41
N ILE A 48 -3.90 10.68 -15.42
CA ILE A 48 -2.58 10.40 -15.98
C ILE A 48 -2.54 10.64 -17.50
N GLU A 49 -3.60 10.29 -18.21
CA GLU A 49 -3.66 10.50 -19.66
C GLU A 49 -3.85 12.00 -20.01
N ASP A 50 -4.73 12.68 -19.29
CA ASP A 50 -5.04 14.08 -19.55
C ASP A 50 -3.84 15.03 -19.36
N VAL A 51 -2.99 14.75 -18.36
CA VAL A 51 -1.79 15.58 -18.12
C VAL A 51 -0.74 15.43 -19.23
N LYS A 52 -0.79 14.38 -20.05
CA LYS A 52 0.09 14.26 -21.23
C LYS A 52 -0.24 15.26 -22.31
N ASP A 53 -1.49 15.71 -22.38
CA ASP A 53 -1.92 16.79 -23.27
C ASP A 53 -1.55 18.15 -22.66
N THR A 54 -0.40 18.67 -23.09
CA THR A 54 0.13 19.97 -22.59
C THR A 54 -0.78 21.15 -22.86
N SER A 55 -1.71 21.05 -23.82
CA SER A 55 -2.66 22.12 -24.14
C SER A 55 -3.70 22.34 -23.03
N LYS A 56 -3.95 21.32 -22.20
CA LYS A 56 -4.92 21.37 -21.10
C LYS A 56 -4.41 22.11 -19.86
N ASN A 57 -3.12 22.43 -19.79
CA ASN A 57 -2.48 23.13 -18.67
C ASN A 57 -2.82 22.50 -17.29
N LEU A 58 -2.68 21.17 -17.19
CA LEU A 58 -3.01 20.39 -16.01
C LEU A 58 -1.76 20.01 -15.19
N ARG A 59 -1.97 19.69 -13.91
CA ARG A 59 -0.98 19.07 -13.05
C ARG A 59 -1.60 17.90 -12.26
N LEU A 60 -0.78 16.90 -11.91
CA LEU A 60 -1.19 15.83 -11.01
C LEU A 60 -1.08 16.26 -9.55
N VAL A 61 -2.05 15.87 -8.75
CA VAL A 61 -2.08 15.98 -7.30
C VAL A 61 -2.33 14.61 -6.72
N TYR A 62 -1.50 14.23 -5.75
CA TYR A 62 -1.57 12.93 -5.09
C TYR A 62 -2.28 13.09 -3.75
N PRO A 63 -3.40 12.39 -3.52
CA PRO A 63 -4.15 12.47 -2.26
C PRO A 63 -3.35 11.97 -1.07
N MET A 64 -2.57 10.91 -1.28
CA MET A 64 -1.75 10.27 -0.25
C MET A 64 -0.27 10.37 -0.59
N ARG A 65 0.55 10.60 0.41
CA ARG A 65 2.02 10.51 0.31
C ARG A 65 2.54 9.84 1.57
N ASP A 66 3.48 8.94 1.38
CA ASP A 66 4.01 8.15 2.49
C ASP A 66 2.90 7.49 3.34
N GLY A 67 1.80 7.07 2.68
CA GLY A 67 0.63 6.41 3.28
C GLY A 67 -0.22 7.27 4.22
N ILE A 68 0.02 8.58 4.27
CA ILE A 68 -0.79 9.54 5.02
C ILE A 68 -1.43 10.57 4.07
N LEU A 69 -2.45 11.26 4.55
CA LEU A 69 -3.15 12.28 3.79
C LEU A 69 -2.20 13.44 3.47
N ALA A 70 -1.96 13.69 2.17
CA ALA A 70 -1.07 14.73 1.67
C ALA A 70 -1.84 15.95 1.15
N ASP A 71 -3.01 15.73 0.54
CA ASP A 71 -3.89 16.77 0.03
C ASP A 71 -5.34 16.41 0.36
N ALA A 72 -5.97 17.22 1.21
CA ALA A 72 -7.32 16.94 1.72
C ALA A 72 -8.40 17.02 0.62
N ASP A 73 -8.25 17.95 -0.34
CA ASP A 73 -9.21 18.11 -1.44
C ASP A 73 -9.10 16.96 -2.45
N ALA A 74 -7.88 16.54 -2.78
CA ALA A 74 -7.64 15.38 -3.62
C ALA A 74 -8.13 14.09 -2.93
N THR A 75 -7.88 13.93 -1.62
CA THR A 75 -8.37 12.79 -0.83
C THR A 75 -9.90 12.76 -0.79
N ARG A 76 -10.53 13.90 -0.51
CA ARG A 76 -11.99 14.03 -0.54
C ARG A 76 -12.55 13.65 -1.90
N THR A 77 -11.90 14.08 -2.96
CA THR A 77 -12.30 13.77 -4.34
C THR A 77 -12.22 12.29 -4.64
N MET A 78 -11.14 11.61 -4.25
CA MET A 78 -10.98 10.16 -4.43
C MET A 78 -12.02 9.36 -3.65
N ILE A 79 -12.30 9.74 -2.40
CA ILE A 79 -13.33 9.09 -1.58
C ILE A 79 -14.73 9.35 -2.19
N ALA A 80 -15.03 10.57 -2.63
CA ALA A 80 -16.30 10.89 -3.30
C ALA A 80 -16.48 10.09 -4.60
N TYR A 81 -15.40 9.90 -5.36
CA TYR A 81 -15.39 9.04 -6.55
C TYR A 81 -15.71 7.59 -6.21
N ALA A 82 -15.05 7.03 -5.18
CA ALA A 82 -15.35 5.67 -4.70
C ALA A 82 -16.80 5.51 -4.27
N ILE A 83 -17.35 6.49 -3.55
CA ILE A 83 -18.77 6.53 -3.16
C ILE A 83 -19.68 6.57 -4.38
N HIS A 84 -19.35 7.40 -5.37
CA HIS A 84 -20.14 7.53 -6.60
C HIS A 84 -20.15 6.24 -7.42
N LEU A 85 -18.99 5.59 -7.59
CA LEU A 85 -18.89 4.30 -8.28
C LEU A 85 -19.78 3.22 -7.67
N THR A 86 -19.89 3.22 -6.34
CA THR A 86 -20.63 2.19 -5.60
C THR A 86 -22.10 2.51 -5.47
N CYS A 87 -22.42 3.76 -5.16
CA CYS A 87 -23.76 4.20 -4.78
C CYS A 87 -24.50 4.96 -5.89
N GLY A 88 -23.79 5.43 -6.92
CA GLY A 88 -24.35 6.35 -7.90
C GLY A 88 -24.92 7.59 -7.22
N ASN A 89 -26.11 8.00 -7.64
CA ASN A 89 -26.81 9.18 -7.10
C ASN A 89 -27.80 8.81 -5.96
N LEU A 90 -27.48 7.79 -5.14
CA LEU A 90 -28.36 7.38 -4.05
C LEU A 90 -28.49 8.47 -2.98
N ILE A 91 -29.72 8.66 -2.48
CA ILE A 91 -30.03 9.60 -1.39
C ILE A 91 -29.41 9.13 -0.07
N ILE A 92 -29.23 7.81 0.09
CA ILE A 92 -28.71 7.20 1.32
C ILE A 92 -27.19 7.12 1.23
N LYS A 93 -26.51 7.86 2.09
CA LYS A 93 -25.06 7.87 2.20
C LYS A 93 -24.54 6.54 2.78
N PRO A 94 -23.39 6.00 2.26
CA PRO A 94 -22.83 4.75 2.73
C PRO A 94 -22.09 4.88 4.06
N ARG A 95 -21.85 3.73 4.71
CA ARG A 95 -20.76 3.57 5.67
C ARG A 95 -19.48 3.29 4.91
N VAL A 96 -18.38 3.89 5.33
CA VAL A 96 -17.08 3.78 4.67
C VAL A 96 -16.05 3.24 5.67
N LEU A 97 -15.34 2.19 5.32
CA LEU A 97 -14.22 1.63 6.06
C LEU A 97 -12.93 1.92 5.29
N ILE A 98 -11.97 2.60 5.92
CA ILE A 98 -10.71 3.02 5.29
C ILE A 98 -9.54 2.32 5.96
N GLY A 99 -8.64 1.73 5.14
CA GLY A 99 -7.37 1.17 5.60
C GLY A 99 -6.38 2.29 5.94
N ILE A 100 -5.75 2.19 7.13
CA ILE A 100 -4.76 3.17 7.61
C ILE A 100 -3.49 2.48 8.14
N PRO A 101 -2.31 3.13 8.11
CA PRO A 101 -1.10 2.60 8.72
C PRO A 101 -1.10 2.75 10.24
N PHE A 102 -0.18 2.05 10.93
CA PHE A 102 -0.09 2.07 12.39
C PHE A 102 0.40 3.39 13.00
N ASP A 103 1.15 4.18 12.24
CA ASP A 103 1.80 5.41 12.69
C ASP A 103 1.01 6.68 12.35
N MET A 104 -0.25 6.53 11.94
CA MET A 104 -1.16 7.68 11.79
C MET A 104 -1.45 8.29 13.17
N THR A 105 -1.31 9.62 13.27
CA THR A 105 -1.61 10.34 14.52
C THR A 105 -3.12 10.55 14.68
N GLU A 106 -3.59 10.81 15.91
CA GLU A 106 -5.00 11.08 16.16
C GLU A 106 -5.54 12.27 15.36
N GLU A 107 -4.70 13.29 15.11
CA GLU A 107 -5.07 14.43 14.26
C GLU A 107 -5.24 14.00 12.81
N GLN A 108 -4.37 13.13 12.31
CA GLN A 108 -4.46 12.60 10.94
C GLN A 108 -5.67 11.67 10.79
N GLU A 109 -5.96 10.83 11.79
CA GLU A 109 -7.17 10.00 11.81
C GLU A 109 -8.43 10.88 11.78
N THR A 110 -8.48 11.91 12.64
CA THR A 110 -9.59 12.87 12.68
C THR A 110 -9.77 13.61 11.34
N LEU A 111 -8.64 14.00 10.70
CA LEU A 111 -8.67 14.65 9.40
C LEU A 111 -9.19 13.69 8.30
N MET A 112 -8.82 12.41 8.35
CA MET A 112 -9.31 11.38 7.43
C MET A 112 -10.82 11.18 7.58
N GLU A 113 -11.32 11.04 8.81
CA GLU A 113 -12.75 10.92 9.12
C GLU A 113 -13.53 12.16 8.65
N TRP A 114 -13.01 13.35 8.93
CA TRP A 114 -13.59 14.62 8.48
C TRP A 114 -13.65 14.69 6.95
N THR A 115 -12.56 14.31 6.27
CA THR A 115 -12.46 14.30 4.81
C THR A 115 -13.48 13.33 4.20
N ALA A 116 -13.62 12.12 4.76
CA ALA A 116 -14.57 11.13 4.30
C ALA A 116 -16.03 11.58 4.51
N ALA A 117 -16.35 12.21 5.64
CA ALA A 117 -17.66 12.78 5.90
C ALA A 117 -18.03 13.86 4.87
N HIS A 118 -17.08 14.73 4.50
CA HIS A 118 -17.26 15.77 3.48
C HIS A 118 -17.26 15.20 2.04
N ALA A 119 -16.72 14.01 1.84
CA ALA A 119 -16.83 13.27 0.58
C ALA A 119 -18.20 12.59 0.39
N GLY A 120 -19.04 12.54 1.44
CA GLY A 120 -20.37 11.96 1.38
C GLY A 120 -20.57 10.68 2.19
N ALA A 121 -19.60 10.24 2.99
CA ALA A 121 -19.79 9.15 3.93
C ALA A 121 -20.80 9.53 5.03
N ARG A 122 -21.66 8.59 5.43
CA ARG A 122 -22.56 8.75 6.59
C ARG A 122 -21.81 8.51 7.89
N GLU A 123 -21.01 7.47 7.89
CA GLU A 123 -20.16 7.03 8.98
C GLU A 123 -18.83 6.57 8.40
N THR A 124 -17.73 6.89 9.07
CA THR A 124 -16.39 6.47 8.67
C THR A 124 -15.77 5.64 9.78
N PHE A 125 -15.17 4.53 9.38
CA PHE A 125 -14.42 3.65 10.26
C PHE A 125 -13.00 3.52 9.72
N LEU A 126 -12.03 3.45 10.62
CA LEU A 126 -10.63 3.27 10.27
C LEU A 126 -10.14 1.91 10.77
N VAL A 127 -9.38 1.21 9.96
CA VAL A 127 -8.77 -0.08 10.31
C VAL A 127 -7.33 -0.13 9.86
N TYR A 128 -6.46 -0.70 10.66
CA TYR A 128 -5.06 -0.87 10.27
C TYR A 128 -4.93 -1.84 9.09
N THR A 129 -4.14 -1.47 8.05
CA THR A 129 -4.01 -2.29 6.83
C THR A 129 -3.55 -3.72 7.10
N PRO A 130 -2.61 -4.03 8.05
CA PRO A 130 -2.28 -5.42 8.33
C PRO A 130 -3.41 -6.21 9.00
N VAL A 131 -4.31 -5.56 9.76
CA VAL A 131 -5.51 -6.20 10.32
C VAL A 131 -6.49 -6.54 9.20
N ALA A 132 -6.71 -5.60 8.28
CA ALA A 132 -7.51 -5.86 7.09
C ALA A 132 -6.89 -6.99 6.23
N ALA A 133 -5.57 -6.97 6.01
CA ALA A 133 -4.89 -8.03 5.28
C ALA A 133 -5.10 -9.41 5.93
N MET A 134 -5.00 -9.49 7.26
CA MET A 134 -5.24 -10.73 8.01
C MET A 134 -6.67 -11.25 7.80
N ALA A 135 -7.68 -10.38 7.88
CA ALA A 135 -9.07 -10.71 7.57
C ALA A 135 -9.22 -11.16 6.10
N GLY A 136 -8.54 -10.47 5.17
CA GLY A 136 -8.50 -10.84 3.76
C GLY A 136 -7.99 -12.25 3.52
N MET A 137 -6.95 -12.65 4.24
CA MET A 137 -6.38 -14.00 4.23
C MET A 137 -7.25 -15.06 4.94
N GLY A 138 -8.32 -14.65 5.64
CA GLY A 138 -9.15 -15.56 6.43
C GLY A 138 -8.45 -16.08 7.69
N ILE A 139 -7.52 -15.31 8.24
CA ILE A 139 -6.79 -15.66 9.47
C ILE A 139 -7.49 -15.00 10.65
N THR A 140 -7.80 -15.80 11.68
CA THR A 140 -8.42 -15.30 12.90
C THR A 140 -7.39 -14.63 13.83
N PRO A 141 -7.81 -13.64 14.64
CA PRO A 141 -6.91 -12.93 15.54
C PRO A 141 -6.24 -13.81 16.62
N ASP A 142 -6.85 -14.95 16.97
CA ASP A 142 -6.30 -15.88 17.97
C ASP A 142 -5.02 -16.54 17.52
N ASN A 143 -4.80 -16.62 16.20
CA ASN A 143 -3.61 -17.19 15.65
C ASN A 143 -2.38 -16.30 15.89
N ALA A 144 -1.28 -16.93 16.32
CA ALA A 144 0.00 -16.25 16.34
C ALA A 144 0.60 -16.25 14.94
N VAL A 145 0.63 -15.06 14.32
CA VAL A 145 1.12 -14.87 12.95
C VAL A 145 1.78 -13.51 12.79
N MET A 146 2.82 -13.47 11.95
CA MET A 146 3.45 -12.23 11.54
C MET A 146 2.99 -11.85 10.13
N VAL A 147 2.43 -10.63 10.00
CA VAL A 147 2.03 -10.03 8.73
C VAL A 147 2.94 -8.85 8.42
N VAL A 148 3.46 -8.80 7.20
CA VAL A 148 4.29 -7.71 6.68
C VAL A 148 3.63 -7.18 5.42
N ASP A 149 3.01 -6.02 5.53
CA ASP A 149 2.32 -5.33 4.44
C ASP A 149 3.27 -4.32 3.80
N ILE A 150 3.80 -4.67 2.61
CA ILE A 150 4.80 -3.89 1.88
C ILE A 150 4.10 -3.11 0.78
N GLY A 151 3.74 -1.86 1.09
CA GLY A 151 3.07 -0.96 0.17
C GLY A 151 4.02 -0.23 -0.79
N ALA A 152 3.52 0.83 -1.42
CA ALA A 152 4.32 1.67 -2.31
C ALA A 152 5.36 2.49 -1.55
N SER A 153 4.98 3.17 -0.48
CA SER A 153 5.85 4.12 0.23
C SER A 153 6.29 3.65 1.62
N ARG A 154 5.62 2.64 2.19
CA ARG A 154 5.88 2.15 3.56
C ARG A 154 5.61 0.67 3.69
N THR A 155 6.13 0.10 4.78
CA THR A 155 5.86 -1.27 5.21
C THR A 155 5.31 -1.24 6.63
N SER A 156 4.16 -1.88 6.84
CA SER A 156 3.56 -2.09 8.16
C SER A 156 3.80 -3.53 8.62
N LEU A 157 4.33 -3.70 9.83
CA LEU A 157 4.63 -4.99 10.43
C LEU A 157 3.68 -5.23 11.61
N MET A 158 3.09 -6.41 11.67
CA MET A 158 2.18 -6.81 12.75
C MET A 158 2.47 -8.24 13.20
N LEU A 159 2.60 -8.42 14.51
CA LEU A 159 2.58 -9.73 15.15
C LEU A 159 1.31 -9.85 15.97
N THR A 160 0.55 -10.92 15.76
CA THR A 160 -0.65 -11.23 16.55
C THR A 160 -0.48 -12.49 17.36
N GLY A 161 -1.34 -12.71 18.33
CA GLY A 161 -1.46 -13.94 19.10
C GLY A 161 -2.44 -13.79 20.27
N GLY A 162 -3.27 -14.80 20.52
CA GLY A 162 -4.26 -14.79 21.58
C GLY A 162 -5.25 -13.64 21.50
N GLY A 163 -5.70 -13.29 20.30
CA GLY A 163 -6.67 -12.23 20.05
C GLY A 163 -6.12 -10.80 20.24
N LYS A 164 -4.79 -10.61 20.22
CA LYS A 164 -4.16 -9.30 20.47
C LYS A 164 -3.05 -9.00 19.46
N ILE A 165 -2.82 -7.71 19.23
CA ILE A 165 -1.58 -7.24 18.59
C ILE A 165 -0.49 -7.27 19.65
N LEU A 166 0.54 -8.10 19.43
CA LEU A 166 1.68 -8.27 20.32
C LEU A 166 2.83 -7.31 19.98
N TYR A 167 2.98 -7.01 18.67
CA TYR A 167 3.93 -6.04 18.17
C TYR A 167 3.36 -5.37 16.92
N LYS A 168 3.60 -4.08 16.77
CA LYS A 168 3.28 -3.32 15.56
C LYS A 168 4.36 -2.26 15.29
N ASN A 169 4.71 -2.10 14.04
CA ASN A 169 5.64 -1.07 13.60
C ASN A 169 5.34 -0.64 12.16
N THR A 170 5.79 0.55 11.78
CA THR A 170 5.78 1.02 10.40
C THR A 170 7.16 1.57 10.06
N VAL A 171 7.70 1.17 8.89
CA VAL A 171 8.95 1.69 8.34
C VAL A 171 8.68 2.37 7.00
N LEU A 172 9.34 3.52 6.76
CA LEU A 172 9.21 4.28 5.52
C LEU A 172 10.09 3.66 4.41
N VAL A 173 9.83 2.40 4.14
CA VAL A 173 10.40 1.62 3.03
C VAL A 173 9.27 0.90 2.32
N GLY A 174 9.20 1.04 1.00
CA GLY A 174 8.23 0.39 0.14
C GLY A 174 8.73 0.39 -1.30
N GLY A 175 7.86 0.09 -2.25
CA GLY A 175 8.19 0.04 -3.68
C GLY A 175 8.91 1.27 -4.21
N ASP A 176 8.50 2.46 -3.76
CA ASP A 176 9.08 3.75 -4.14
C ASP A 176 10.53 3.92 -3.67
N SER A 177 10.90 3.26 -2.57
CA SER A 177 12.29 3.27 -2.07
C SER A 177 13.23 2.57 -3.04
N PHE A 178 12.78 1.45 -3.62
CA PHE A 178 13.52 0.72 -4.65
C PHE A 178 13.56 1.51 -5.97
N ASP A 179 12.48 2.20 -6.35
CA ASP A 179 12.46 3.07 -7.55
C ASP A 179 13.41 4.25 -7.41
N LYS A 180 13.50 4.85 -6.22
CA LYS A 180 14.48 5.89 -5.90
C LYS A 180 15.92 5.35 -5.97
N ALA A 181 16.15 4.15 -5.43
CA ALA A 181 17.46 3.49 -5.47
C ALA A 181 17.93 3.23 -6.92
N ILE A 182 17.04 2.76 -7.81
CA ILE A 182 17.31 2.63 -9.25
C ILE A 182 17.72 3.98 -9.87
N SER A 183 16.93 5.01 -9.58
CA SER A 183 17.17 6.35 -10.14
C SER A 183 18.52 6.92 -9.68
N GLN A 184 18.87 6.72 -8.41
CA GLN A 184 20.16 7.11 -7.84
C GLN A 184 21.31 6.31 -8.44
N TYR A 185 21.17 4.99 -8.57
CA TYR A 185 22.16 4.11 -9.16
C TYR A 185 22.47 4.54 -10.60
N LEU A 186 21.45 4.76 -11.42
CA LEU A 186 21.60 5.22 -12.80
C LEU A 186 22.24 6.60 -12.89
N GLN A 187 21.92 7.50 -12.00
CA GLN A 187 22.53 8.83 -11.98
C GLN A 187 24.02 8.75 -11.59
N THR A 188 24.37 7.93 -10.61
CA THR A 188 25.74 7.84 -10.08
C THR A 188 26.67 7.03 -11.00
N HIS A 189 26.22 5.86 -11.46
CA HIS A 189 27.08 4.92 -12.20
C HIS A 189 26.99 5.10 -13.71
N HIS A 190 25.86 5.58 -14.21
CA HIS A 190 25.63 5.73 -15.64
C HIS A 190 25.42 7.17 -16.10
N ARG A 191 25.47 8.18 -15.21
CA ARG A 191 25.18 9.59 -15.52
C ARG A 191 23.87 9.74 -16.30
N MET A 192 22.82 9.03 -15.86
CA MET A 192 21.56 8.96 -16.58
C MET A 192 20.40 9.34 -15.67
N LYS A 193 19.50 10.18 -16.18
CA LYS A 193 18.21 10.53 -15.56
C LYS A 193 17.07 9.77 -16.24
N ILE A 194 16.18 9.20 -15.43
CA ILE A 194 14.98 8.51 -15.89
C ILE A 194 13.74 9.07 -15.19
N SER A 195 12.57 8.74 -15.71
CA SER A 195 11.29 9.01 -15.02
C SER A 195 10.98 7.98 -13.94
N SER A 196 10.14 8.34 -12.96
CA SER A 196 9.67 7.39 -11.93
C SER A 196 9.00 6.15 -12.54
N ARG A 197 8.22 6.33 -13.61
CA ARG A 197 7.60 5.20 -14.34
C ARG A 197 8.64 4.27 -14.97
N SER A 198 9.76 4.82 -15.44
CA SER A 198 10.87 4.01 -15.97
C SER A 198 11.55 3.22 -14.84
N ALA A 199 11.76 3.84 -13.68
CA ALA A 199 12.33 3.18 -12.51
C ALA A 199 11.42 2.01 -12.05
N GLU A 200 10.12 2.22 -11.93
CA GLU A 200 9.15 1.17 -11.61
C GLU A 200 9.17 0.04 -12.66
N THR A 201 9.27 0.37 -13.95
CA THR A 201 9.38 -0.63 -15.00
C THR A 201 10.64 -1.48 -14.87
N ILE A 202 11.78 -0.86 -14.54
CA ILE A 202 13.05 -1.56 -14.30
C ILE A 202 12.91 -2.48 -13.08
N LYS A 203 12.40 -1.95 -11.96
CA LYS A 203 12.12 -2.75 -10.76
C LYS A 203 11.32 -4.00 -11.07
N ASN A 204 10.20 -3.85 -11.78
CA ASN A 204 9.29 -4.96 -12.08
C ASN A 204 9.88 -5.97 -13.07
N LYS A 205 10.79 -5.57 -13.96
CA LYS A 205 11.37 -6.46 -14.98
C LYS A 205 12.62 -7.19 -14.53
N ILE A 206 13.55 -6.48 -13.90
CA ILE A 206 14.88 -7.00 -13.55
C ILE A 206 15.28 -6.75 -12.09
N GLY A 207 14.45 -6.04 -11.31
CA GLY A 207 14.71 -5.82 -9.88
C GLY A 207 14.74 -7.14 -9.12
N THR A 208 15.73 -7.30 -8.24
CA THR A 208 15.86 -8.47 -7.36
C THR A 208 16.66 -8.09 -6.11
N VAL A 209 16.29 -8.69 -4.99
CA VAL A 209 17.06 -8.63 -3.73
C VAL A 209 17.74 -9.97 -3.41
N TRP A 210 17.73 -10.91 -4.36
CA TRP A 210 18.31 -12.23 -4.21
C TRP A 210 19.15 -12.58 -5.44
N ILE A 211 20.43 -12.96 -5.24
CA ILE A 211 21.28 -13.34 -6.35
C ILE A 211 20.83 -14.68 -6.90
N ASN A 212 20.24 -14.66 -8.08
CA ASN A 212 19.83 -15.83 -8.85
C ASN A 212 20.95 -16.26 -9.81
N ARG A 213 20.85 -17.51 -10.33
CA ARG A 213 21.75 -17.97 -11.39
C ARG A 213 21.56 -17.23 -12.71
N GLU A 214 20.37 -16.69 -12.93
CA GLU A 214 19.97 -16.02 -14.17
C GLU A 214 20.11 -14.50 -14.02
N ASP A 215 21.04 -13.92 -14.80
CA ASP A 215 21.25 -12.48 -14.85
C ASP A 215 20.33 -11.87 -15.93
N ARG A 216 19.15 -11.39 -15.51
CA ARG A 216 18.20 -10.71 -16.40
C ARG A 216 18.76 -9.37 -16.85
N ARG A 217 18.56 -9.01 -18.14
CA ARG A 217 19.07 -7.77 -18.73
C ARG A 217 17.96 -6.95 -19.36
N LEU A 218 18.12 -5.62 -19.33
CA LEU A 218 17.15 -4.68 -19.85
C LEU A 218 17.84 -3.45 -20.46
N ASP A 219 17.40 -3.07 -21.64
CA ASP A 219 17.81 -1.82 -22.28
C ASP A 219 16.93 -0.68 -21.74
N VAL A 220 17.56 0.29 -21.09
CA VAL A 220 16.89 1.43 -20.47
C VAL A 220 17.21 2.70 -21.24
N LYS A 221 16.16 3.42 -21.62
CA LYS A 221 16.25 4.72 -22.28
C LYS A 221 16.01 5.86 -21.29
N GLY A 222 16.83 6.88 -21.35
CA GLY A 222 16.73 8.07 -20.50
C GLY A 222 17.43 9.26 -21.13
N LYS A 223 17.87 10.20 -20.29
CA LYS A 223 18.63 11.37 -20.70
C LYS A 223 19.95 11.40 -19.97
N ASP A 224 21.02 11.74 -20.67
CA ASP A 224 22.29 12.04 -20.03
C ASP A 224 22.10 13.17 -19.01
N SER A 225 22.68 13.03 -17.81
CA SER A 225 22.46 13.99 -16.72
C SER A 225 23.16 15.33 -16.91
N GLU A 226 24.19 15.38 -17.76
CA GLU A 226 24.98 16.60 -18.04
C GLU A 226 24.49 17.29 -19.31
N THR A 227 24.35 16.54 -20.42
CA THR A 227 24.00 17.11 -21.73
C THR A 227 22.50 17.19 -21.98
N GLY A 228 21.70 16.37 -21.29
CA GLY A 228 20.26 16.25 -21.53
C GLY A 228 19.90 15.43 -22.78
N GLU A 229 20.89 14.93 -23.52
CA GLU A 229 20.67 14.14 -24.73
C GLU A 229 20.11 12.75 -24.45
N PRO A 230 19.39 12.15 -25.40
CA PRO A 230 18.93 10.78 -25.29
C PRO A 230 20.09 9.80 -25.06
N LYS A 231 19.94 8.90 -24.10
CA LYS A 231 20.94 7.90 -23.73
C LYS A 231 20.29 6.55 -23.52
N THR A 232 20.95 5.48 -23.91
CA THR A 232 20.55 4.10 -23.64
C THR A 232 21.64 3.41 -22.82
N VAL A 233 21.23 2.65 -21.81
CA VAL A 233 22.11 1.87 -20.93
C VAL A 233 21.57 0.44 -20.85
N HIS A 234 22.48 -0.54 -20.86
CA HIS A 234 22.17 -1.94 -20.63
C HIS A 234 22.33 -2.24 -19.15
N LEU A 235 21.22 -2.53 -18.46
CA LEU A 235 21.22 -2.88 -17.05
C LEU A 235 21.03 -4.39 -16.84
N SER A 236 21.59 -4.88 -15.74
CA SER A 236 21.47 -6.25 -15.28
C SER A 236 20.75 -6.35 -13.94
N SER A 237 20.20 -7.52 -13.63
CA SER A 237 19.61 -7.79 -12.31
C SER A 237 20.64 -7.77 -11.19
N ARG A 238 21.91 -8.03 -11.51
CA ARG A 238 23.02 -7.92 -10.53
C ARG A 238 23.23 -6.47 -10.10
N GLU A 239 23.22 -5.53 -11.04
CA GLU A 239 23.29 -4.09 -10.72
C GLU A 239 22.08 -3.64 -9.87
N MET A 240 20.90 -4.21 -10.12
CA MET A 240 19.72 -3.90 -9.30
C MET A 240 19.83 -4.48 -7.89
N PHE A 241 20.43 -5.66 -7.73
CA PHE A 241 20.74 -6.20 -6.41
C PHE A 241 21.65 -5.25 -5.61
N ASP A 242 22.72 -4.74 -6.23
CA ASP A 242 23.62 -3.78 -5.59
C ASP A 242 22.91 -2.45 -5.27
N ALA A 243 22.07 -1.96 -6.19
CA ALA A 243 21.29 -0.74 -5.99
C ALA A 243 20.29 -0.84 -4.82
N PHE A 244 19.79 -2.04 -4.55
CA PHE A 244 18.75 -2.29 -3.54
C PHE A 244 19.29 -2.56 -2.13
N GLU A 245 20.61 -2.50 -1.92
CA GLU A 245 21.23 -2.81 -0.62
C GLU A 245 20.63 -1.99 0.53
N GLU A 246 20.53 -0.66 0.38
CA GLU A 246 20.06 0.24 1.43
C GLU A 246 18.59 0.00 1.80
N PRO A 247 17.62 0.05 0.87
CA PRO A 247 16.21 -0.19 1.22
C PRO A 247 15.98 -1.61 1.75
N THR A 248 16.68 -2.61 1.24
CA THR A 248 16.60 -3.99 1.73
C THR A 248 17.10 -4.11 3.16
N ALA A 249 18.26 -3.52 3.48
CA ALA A 249 18.82 -3.56 4.84
C ALA A 249 17.88 -2.90 5.86
N LYS A 250 17.26 -1.77 5.52
CA LYS A 250 16.28 -1.09 6.38
C LYS A 250 15.05 -1.96 6.64
N LEU A 251 14.51 -2.59 5.58
CA LEU A 251 13.35 -3.48 5.70
C LEU A 251 13.68 -4.70 6.56
N LEU A 252 14.80 -5.37 6.30
CA LEU A 252 15.24 -6.54 7.06
C LEU A 252 15.48 -6.23 8.53
N SER A 253 16.08 -5.08 8.84
CA SER A 253 16.27 -4.63 10.22
C SER A 253 14.94 -4.57 10.98
N SER A 254 13.90 -3.98 10.37
CA SER A 254 12.57 -3.88 10.98
C SER A 254 11.88 -5.24 11.13
N VAL A 255 12.08 -6.16 10.16
CA VAL A 255 11.55 -7.53 10.25
C VAL A 255 12.25 -8.31 11.38
N CYS A 256 13.59 -8.22 11.49
CA CYS A 256 14.35 -8.85 12.57
C CYS A 256 13.95 -8.30 13.95
N GLU A 257 13.75 -6.99 14.05
CA GLU A 257 13.24 -6.37 15.27
C GLU A 257 11.87 -6.95 15.66
N ALA A 258 10.93 -7.03 14.71
CA ALA A 258 9.61 -7.61 14.98
C ALA A 258 9.69 -9.06 15.47
N ILE A 259 10.58 -9.88 14.90
CA ILE A 259 10.81 -11.28 15.33
C ILE A 259 11.35 -11.34 16.76
N SER A 260 12.23 -10.41 17.15
CA SER A 260 12.77 -10.38 18.51
C SER A 260 11.71 -10.12 19.59
N HIS A 261 10.54 -9.60 19.20
CA HIS A 261 9.39 -9.35 20.07
C HIS A 261 8.41 -10.53 20.16
N ILE A 262 8.70 -11.68 19.53
CA ILE A 262 7.81 -12.85 19.62
C ILE A 262 7.88 -13.41 21.05
N PRO A 263 6.78 -13.41 21.82
CA PRO A 263 6.76 -14.05 23.13
C PRO A 263 7.04 -15.55 23.01
N SER A 264 7.77 -16.12 23.96
CA SER A 264 8.21 -17.53 23.92
C SER A 264 7.07 -18.51 23.71
N VAL A 265 5.88 -18.23 24.24
CA VAL A 265 4.66 -19.04 24.10
C VAL A 265 4.19 -19.14 22.64
N TYR A 266 4.47 -18.16 21.79
CA TYR A 266 4.02 -18.10 20.41
C TYR A 266 5.10 -18.45 19.37
N VAL A 267 6.36 -18.64 19.80
CA VAL A 267 7.48 -18.93 18.88
C VAL A 267 7.17 -20.12 17.97
N GLY A 268 6.72 -21.23 18.54
CA GLY A 268 6.40 -22.45 17.76
C GLY A 268 5.33 -22.21 16.71
N GLU A 269 4.28 -21.48 17.05
CA GLU A 269 3.18 -21.19 16.12
C GLU A 269 3.61 -20.22 14.99
N VAL A 270 4.33 -19.14 15.33
CA VAL A 270 4.83 -18.19 14.32
C VAL A 270 5.81 -18.87 13.37
N PHE A 271 6.71 -19.71 13.87
CA PHE A 271 7.63 -20.46 13.02
C PHE A 271 6.91 -21.47 12.12
N HIS A 272 5.84 -22.09 12.59
CA HIS A 272 5.03 -23.02 11.80
C HIS A 272 4.23 -22.30 10.70
N ARG A 273 3.60 -21.17 11.02
CA ARG A 273 2.80 -20.38 10.06
C ARG A 273 3.64 -19.56 9.10
N GLY A 274 4.82 -19.14 9.56
CA GLY A 274 5.72 -18.28 8.81
C GLY A 274 5.34 -16.80 8.86
N ILE A 275 6.10 -16.03 8.09
CA ILE A 275 5.85 -14.60 7.86
C ILE A 275 5.03 -14.44 6.58
N LEU A 276 3.91 -13.74 6.67
CA LEU A 276 3.00 -13.51 5.55
C LEU A 276 3.29 -12.14 4.94
N LEU A 277 3.73 -12.13 3.68
CA LEU A 277 4.06 -10.94 2.94
C LEU A 277 2.87 -10.53 2.07
N CYS A 278 2.37 -9.33 2.24
CA CYS A 278 1.32 -8.72 1.42
C CYS A 278 1.70 -7.30 0.98
N GLY A 279 0.79 -6.62 0.27
CA GLY A 279 1.07 -5.35 -0.38
C GLY A 279 1.80 -5.51 -1.72
N GLY A 280 1.66 -4.53 -2.61
CA GLY A 280 2.13 -4.65 -4.00
C GLY A 280 3.65 -4.83 -4.14
N ALA A 281 4.45 -4.26 -3.23
CA ALA A 281 5.90 -4.38 -3.29
C ALA A 281 6.44 -5.70 -2.70
N SER A 282 5.59 -6.51 -2.05
CA SER A 282 5.98 -7.84 -1.55
C SER A 282 6.37 -8.82 -2.67
N THR A 283 5.96 -8.53 -3.91
CA THR A 283 6.27 -9.33 -5.10
C THR A 283 7.67 -9.09 -5.66
N LEU A 284 8.47 -8.19 -5.05
CA LEU A 284 9.84 -7.96 -5.48
C LEU A 284 10.64 -9.26 -5.41
N ASP A 285 11.28 -9.61 -6.54
CA ASP A 285 11.93 -10.88 -6.73
C ASP A 285 12.96 -11.20 -5.62
N GLY A 286 12.78 -12.34 -4.97
CA GLY A 286 13.65 -12.87 -3.94
C GLY A 286 13.47 -12.27 -2.54
N LEU A 287 12.50 -11.38 -2.32
CA LEU A 287 12.28 -10.75 -1.02
C LEU A 287 11.84 -11.77 0.05
N ASP A 288 10.99 -12.72 -0.32
CA ASP A 288 10.59 -13.85 0.52
C ASP A 288 11.79 -14.72 0.95
N LYS A 289 12.70 -15.00 0.01
CA LYS A 289 13.91 -15.77 0.26
C LYS A 289 14.88 -15.01 1.15
N MET A 290 15.06 -13.72 0.89
CA MET A 290 15.95 -12.86 1.68
C MET A 290 15.45 -12.77 3.13
N ILE A 291 14.17 -12.52 3.35
CA ILE A 291 13.58 -12.47 4.69
C ILE A 291 13.71 -13.83 5.37
N SER A 292 13.38 -14.94 4.68
CA SER A 292 13.52 -16.28 5.25
C SER A 292 14.95 -16.61 5.65
N GLY A 293 15.91 -16.25 4.78
CA GLY A 293 17.34 -16.54 5.02
C GLY A 293 17.91 -15.77 6.22
N VAL A 294 17.50 -14.50 6.40
CA VAL A 294 17.99 -13.67 7.50
C VAL A 294 17.31 -14.00 8.83
N THR A 295 16.02 -14.30 8.80
CA THR A 295 15.22 -14.51 10.02
C THR A 295 15.18 -15.95 10.50
N GLY A 296 15.47 -16.91 9.63
CA GLY A 296 15.28 -18.35 9.89
C GLY A 296 13.80 -18.75 9.94
N VAL A 297 12.86 -17.84 9.69
CA VAL A 297 11.42 -18.09 9.63
C VAL A 297 10.97 -18.08 8.19
N ASN A 298 10.22 -19.09 7.75
CA ASN A 298 9.73 -19.15 6.37
C ASN A 298 8.83 -17.95 6.07
N ALA A 299 9.23 -17.11 5.12
CA ALA A 299 8.43 -15.99 4.62
C ALA A 299 7.83 -16.38 3.26
N ARG A 300 6.57 -16.01 3.05
CA ARG A 300 5.87 -16.29 1.80
C ARG A 300 4.96 -15.14 1.39
N VAL A 301 4.95 -14.85 0.10
CA VAL A 301 3.99 -13.92 -0.48
C VAL A 301 2.62 -14.59 -0.54
N VAL A 302 1.60 -13.90 -0.08
CA VAL A 302 0.20 -14.39 -0.11
C VAL A 302 -0.37 -14.32 -1.52
N ASP A 303 -1.48 -15.02 -1.76
CA ASP A 303 -2.18 -14.89 -3.05
C ASP A 303 -2.76 -13.47 -3.19
N LYS A 304 -2.60 -12.89 -4.40
CA LYS A 304 -3.04 -11.51 -4.72
C LYS A 304 -2.66 -10.49 -3.64
N PRO A 305 -1.36 -10.34 -3.36
CA PRO A 305 -0.88 -9.60 -2.21
C PRO A 305 -1.27 -8.12 -2.21
N ASP A 306 -1.51 -7.53 -3.39
CA ASP A 306 -1.93 -6.16 -3.60
C ASP A 306 -3.46 -5.94 -3.48
N GLU A 307 -4.23 -7.03 -3.37
CA GLU A 307 -5.69 -6.98 -3.21
C GLU A 307 -6.15 -7.38 -1.79
N VAL A 308 -5.31 -8.09 -1.03
CA VAL A 308 -5.71 -8.75 0.21
C VAL A 308 -6.24 -7.78 1.27
N VAL A 309 -5.71 -6.55 1.34
CA VAL A 309 -6.22 -5.49 2.23
C VAL A 309 -7.65 -5.14 1.84
N SER A 310 -7.90 -4.85 0.57
CA SER A 310 -9.23 -4.48 0.08
C SER A 310 -10.26 -5.61 0.25
N VAL A 311 -9.85 -6.86 0.02
CA VAL A 311 -10.67 -8.05 0.31
C VAL A 311 -11.01 -8.13 1.80
N GLY A 312 -10.04 -7.83 2.66
CA GLY A 312 -10.24 -7.81 4.11
C GLY A 312 -11.20 -6.70 4.57
N LEU A 313 -11.10 -5.51 3.98
CA LEU A 313 -12.05 -4.42 4.24
C LEU A 313 -13.49 -4.85 3.91
N ALA A 314 -13.69 -5.53 2.77
CA ALA A 314 -15.00 -6.06 2.39
C ALA A 314 -15.54 -7.09 3.39
N LYS A 315 -14.69 -8.01 3.86
CA LYS A 315 -15.07 -9.01 4.88
C LYS A 315 -15.43 -8.36 6.21
N ILE A 316 -14.59 -7.42 6.70
CA ILE A 316 -14.86 -6.69 7.95
C ILE A 316 -16.20 -5.93 7.86
N LEU A 317 -16.49 -5.32 6.72
CA LEU A 317 -17.78 -4.63 6.50
C LEU A 317 -18.98 -5.57 6.60
N ALA A 318 -18.88 -6.79 6.06
CA ALA A 318 -19.94 -7.79 6.13
C ALA A 318 -20.31 -8.16 7.58
N ASP A 319 -19.32 -8.12 8.47
CA ASP A 319 -19.46 -8.51 9.89
C ASP A 319 -19.77 -7.31 10.82
N LEU A 320 -19.77 -6.08 10.29
CA LEU A 320 -20.08 -4.90 11.10
C LEU A 320 -21.56 -4.84 11.48
N PRO A 321 -21.90 -4.80 12.79
CA PRO A 321 -23.28 -4.67 13.23
C PRO A 321 -23.95 -3.41 12.67
N THR A 322 -25.17 -3.55 12.16
CA THR A 322 -25.96 -2.43 11.61
C THR A 322 -26.29 -1.35 12.66
N SER A 323 -26.21 -1.70 13.95
CA SER A 323 -26.56 -0.84 15.10
C SER A 323 -25.42 -0.02 15.67
N MET A 324 -24.23 -0.06 15.08
CA MET A 324 -23.10 0.76 15.55
C MET A 324 -23.32 2.24 15.21
N LYS A 325 -24.02 2.93 16.09
CA LYS A 325 -24.13 4.39 16.08
C LYS A 325 -22.97 4.99 16.87
N ASN A 326 -22.22 5.90 16.24
CA ASN A 326 -21.32 6.89 16.87
C ASN A 326 -20.29 6.38 17.91
N ALA A 327 -19.77 5.18 17.76
CA ALA A 327 -18.63 4.80 18.57
C ALA A 327 -17.35 5.14 17.80
N LYS A 328 -16.51 6.03 18.35
CA LYS A 328 -15.07 6.08 18.05
C LYS A 328 -14.48 4.71 18.46
N ILE A 329 -14.76 3.72 17.64
CA ILE A 329 -14.28 2.38 17.90
C ILE A 329 -13.13 2.21 16.95
N ASN A 330 -11.96 2.17 17.53
CA ASN A 330 -10.82 1.61 16.86
C ASN A 330 -11.18 0.16 16.50
N ILE A 331 -11.75 -0.03 15.30
CA ILE A 331 -12.21 -1.34 14.79
C ILE A 331 -11.05 -2.32 14.84
N SER A 332 -9.80 -1.83 14.71
CA SER A 332 -8.60 -2.64 14.91
C SER A 332 -8.58 -3.38 16.24
N GLN A 333 -9.04 -2.76 17.33
CA GLN A 333 -9.16 -3.43 18.62
C GLN A 333 -10.39 -4.35 18.70
N ARG A 334 -11.44 -4.10 17.92
CA ARG A 334 -12.67 -4.92 17.92
C ARG A 334 -12.62 -6.08 16.94
N CYS A 335 -12.01 -5.90 15.75
CA CYS A 335 -11.73 -7.02 14.85
C CYS A 335 -10.82 -8.08 15.48
N MET A 336 -10.05 -7.68 16.51
CA MET A 336 -9.25 -8.58 17.34
C MET A 336 -10.06 -9.25 18.47
N ARG A 337 -11.35 -8.86 18.66
CA ARG A 337 -12.26 -9.41 19.68
C ARG A 337 -13.55 -10.00 19.11
N LEU A 338 -13.71 -9.98 17.77
CA LEU A 338 -14.85 -10.69 17.16
C LEU A 338 -14.53 -12.19 17.23
N ASP A 339 -15.11 -12.85 18.21
CA ASP A 339 -15.22 -14.30 18.24
C ASP A 339 -16.02 -14.72 17.00
N TYR A 340 -15.40 -15.49 16.13
CA TYR A 340 -16.07 -16.25 15.08
C TYR A 340 -16.49 -17.62 15.62
#